data_ae5871649d742880118e3a192ac3258f
#
_entry.id   ae5871649d742880118e3a192ac3258f
#
_cell.length_a   1.000
_cell.length_b   1.000
_cell.length_c   1.000
_cell.angle_alpha   90.00
_cell.angle_beta   90.00
_cell.angle_gamma   90.00
#
_symmetry.space_group_name_H-M   'P 1'
#
loop_
_entity.id
_entity.type
_entity.pdbx_description
1 polymer ?
#
loop_
_entity_poly.entity_id
_entity_poly.type
_entity_poly.pdbx_seq_one_letter_code
_entity_poly.pdbx_strand_id
1 'polypeptide(L)'
;PCTDPAGGHWANDATGWWYVCANGSDYLASGWYTINGSDYQFGPAGYMMTGFLKRPSGEWVYADASGTLLSGWIRDGGSWYYLGDSGDMHTGWVTVDGLWYYLSSSGAMHTGWLQQGGSWYYLGPDGAMLTGTHTINGRTYTFDESGVWQH
;
A
#
# COMPACT_ATOMS: atom_id res chain seq x y z
N PRO A 1 30.01 -1.55 -4.37
CA PRO A 1 28.76 -2.03 -4.93
C PRO A 1 28.66 -1.73 -6.42
N CYS A 2 27.91 -2.56 -7.12
CA CYS A 2 27.61 -2.35 -8.53
C CYS A 2 26.28 -1.60 -8.69
N THR A 3 25.99 -1.21 -9.93
CA THR A 3 24.73 -0.53 -10.25
C THR A 3 23.96 -1.21 -11.38
N ASP A 4 24.51 -2.31 -11.93
CA ASP A 4 23.89 -3.04 -13.03
C ASP A 4 23.57 -4.47 -12.60
N PRO A 5 22.27 -4.86 -12.59
CA PRO A 5 21.89 -6.22 -12.22
C PRO A 5 22.13 -7.25 -13.33
N ALA A 6 22.46 -6.83 -14.56
CA ALA A 6 22.58 -7.73 -15.68
C ALA A 6 23.63 -8.83 -15.41
N GLY A 7 23.23 -10.10 -15.61
CA GLY A 7 24.12 -11.25 -15.44
C GLY A 7 24.39 -11.65 -13.99
N GLY A 8 23.73 -11.02 -13.03
CA GLY A 8 23.90 -11.38 -11.62
C GLY A 8 22.96 -12.50 -11.16
N HIS A 9 22.90 -12.71 -9.85
CA HIS A 9 22.04 -13.73 -9.26
C HIS A 9 21.68 -13.38 -7.81
N TRP A 10 20.54 -13.92 -7.34
CA TRP A 10 20.10 -13.79 -5.96
C TRP A 10 20.87 -14.72 -5.02
N ALA A 11 21.14 -14.22 -3.81
CA ALA A 11 21.74 -14.97 -2.71
C ALA A 11 21.03 -14.58 -1.40
N ASN A 12 21.16 -15.42 -0.37
CA ASN A 12 20.54 -15.15 0.92
C ASN A 12 21.36 -15.72 2.08
N ASP A 13 21.11 -15.16 3.25
CA ASP A 13 21.62 -15.67 4.53
C ASP A 13 20.54 -15.46 5.61
N ALA A 14 20.91 -15.61 6.88
CA ALA A 14 19.98 -15.44 8.01
C ALA A 14 19.42 -14.01 8.12
N THR A 15 20.10 -13.00 7.57
CA THR A 15 19.67 -11.61 7.60
C THR A 15 18.68 -11.30 6.49
N GLY A 16 18.83 -11.87 5.30
CA GLY A 16 17.95 -11.62 4.19
C GLY A 16 18.52 -11.97 2.84
N TRP A 17 17.90 -11.41 1.81
CA TRP A 17 18.28 -11.60 0.41
C TRP A 17 19.10 -10.43 -0.10
N TRP A 18 20.07 -10.72 -0.95
CA TRP A 18 20.82 -9.70 -1.71
C TRP A 18 21.04 -10.17 -3.14
N TYR A 19 21.50 -9.26 -3.99
CA TYR A 19 21.74 -9.59 -5.39
C TYR A 19 23.21 -9.39 -5.72
N VAL A 20 23.86 -10.49 -6.13
CA VAL A 20 25.26 -10.51 -6.51
C VAL A 20 25.39 -10.12 -7.98
N CYS A 21 26.28 -9.19 -8.28
CA CYS A 21 26.51 -8.71 -9.63
C CYS A 21 27.31 -9.71 -10.47
N ALA A 22 27.35 -9.46 -11.78
CA ALA A 22 27.98 -10.38 -12.74
C ALA A 22 29.44 -10.69 -12.45
N ASN A 23 30.17 -9.76 -11.78
CA ASN A 23 31.57 -9.98 -11.42
C ASN A 23 31.76 -10.97 -10.25
N GLY A 24 30.66 -11.39 -9.60
CA GLY A 24 30.67 -12.36 -8.51
C GLY A 24 31.17 -11.85 -7.16
N SER A 25 31.57 -10.61 -7.05
CA SER A 25 32.09 -10.05 -5.80
C SER A 25 31.39 -8.80 -5.32
N ASP A 26 30.69 -8.07 -6.20
CA ASP A 26 29.91 -6.90 -5.82
C ASP A 26 28.43 -7.24 -5.70
N TYR A 27 27.69 -6.31 -5.07
CA TYR A 27 26.25 -6.45 -4.83
C TYR A 27 25.55 -5.12 -5.03
N LEU A 28 24.22 -5.18 -5.30
CA LEU A 28 23.38 -4.00 -5.39
C LEU A 28 23.12 -3.44 -3.99
N ALA A 29 23.17 -2.13 -3.85
CA ALA A 29 22.94 -1.48 -2.55
C ALA A 29 22.38 -0.06 -2.73
N SER A 30 21.69 0.42 -1.68
CA SER A 30 21.30 1.82 -1.51
C SER A 30 20.47 2.39 -2.66
N GLY A 31 19.46 1.66 -3.10
CA GLY A 31 18.58 2.17 -4.13
C GLY A 31 17.61 1.16 -4.70
N TRP A 32 16.92 1.60 -5.74
CA TRP A 32 15.99 0.80 -6.50
C TRP A 32 16.67 0.25 -7.76
N TYR A 33 16.40 -1.00 -8.03
CA TYR A 33 16.93 -1.68 -9.24
C TYR A 33 15.86 -2.57 -9.83
N THR A 34 15.83 -2.63 -11.17
CA THR A 34 14.92 -3.53 -11.90
C THR A 34 15.65 -4.82 -12.24
N ILE A 35 15.12 -5.94 -11.78
CA ILE A 35 15.69 -7.26 -12.00
C ILE A 35 14.61 -8.13 -12.64
N ASN A 36 14.86 -8.61 -13.87
CA ASN A 36 13.92 -9.43 -14.63
C ASN A 36 12.52 -8.82 -14.71
N GLY A 37 12.46 -7.48 -14.91
CA GLY A 37 11.19 -6.75 -15.08
C GLY A 37 10.48 -6.36 -13.79
N SER A 38 11.03 -6.69 -12.62
CA SER A 38 10.48 -6.31 -11.32
C SER A 38 11.41 -5.36 -10.58
N ASP A 39 10.83 -4.40 -9.86
CA ASP A 39 11.60 -3.40 -9.11
C ASP A 39 11.80 -3.85 -7.68
N TYR A 40 13.02 -3.71 -7.18
CA TYR A 40 13.40 -4.04 -5.81
C TYR A 40 14.19 -2.90 -5.20
N GLN A 41 14.03 -2.71 -3.90
CA GLN A 41 14.86 -1.75 -3.16
C GLN A 41 15.86 -2.50 -2.27
N PHE A 42 17.09 -2.00 -2.26
CA PHE A 42 18.17 -2.54 -1.44
C PHE A 42 18.65 -1.48 -0.47
N GLY A 43 18.93 -1.91 0.76
CA GLY A 43 19.49 -1.04 1.79
C GLY A 43 20.99 -0.80 1.62
N PRO A 44 21.59 0.01 2.51
CA PRO A 44 23.02 0.34 2.41
C PRO A 44 23.95 -0.86 2.61
N ALA A 45 23.51 -1.90 3.31
CA ALA A 45 24.27 -3.11 3.49
C ALA A 45 24.04 -4.14 2.35
N GLY A 46 23.21 -3.80 1.36
CA GLY A 46 22.93 -4.64 0.21
C GLY A 46 21.77 -5.60 0.36
N TYR A 47 21.11 -5.62 1.50
CA TYR A 47 19.95 -6.50 1.68
C TYR A 47 18.70 -5.92 1.05
N MET A 48 17.91 -6.80 0.41
CA MET A 48 16.61 -6.45 -0.16
C MET A 48 15.66 -5.99 0.94
N MET A 49 14.98 -4.87 0.71
CA MET A 49 14.03 -4.31 1.65
C MET A 49 12.62 -4.81 1.37
N THR A 50 11.82 -4.93 2.43
CA THR A 50 10.42 -5.39 2.37
C THR A 50 9.53 -4.45 3.18
N GLY A 51 8.19 -4.61 3.07
CA GLY A 51 7.24 -3.75 3.76
C GLY A 51 6.98 -2.46 3.00
N PHE A 52 6.61 -1.40 3.73
CA PHE A 52 6.40 -0.10 3.12
C PHE A 52 7.73 0.51 2.68
N LEU A 53 7.79 0.87 1.41
CA LEU A 53 8.98 1.45 0.79
C LEU A 53 8.57 2.71 0.03
N LYS A 54 9.46 3.70 -0.01
CA LYS A 54 9.21 4.95 -0.72
C LYS A 54 10.03 5.01 -1.99
N ARG A 55 9.36 5.29 -3.11
CA ARG A 55 10.04 5.51 -4.39
C ARG A 55 10.72 6.87 -4.40
N PRO A 56 11.75 7.07 -5.24
CA PRO A 56 12.38 8.38 -5.39
C PRO A 56 11.41 9.49 -5.79
N SER A 57 10.33 9.15 -6.50
CA SER A 57 9.28 10.10 -6.91
C SER A 57 8.35 10.50 -5.76
N GLY A 58 8.43 9.83 -4.61
CA GLY A 58 7.67 10.17 -3.41
C GLY A 58 6.49 9.25 -3.09
N GLU A 59 6.12 8.35 -4.00
CA GLU A 59 5.02 7.41 -3.76
C GLU A 59 5.45 6.29 -2.81
N TRP A 60 4.52 5.88 -1.96
CA TRP A 60 4.68 4.71 -1.12
C TRP A 60 4.18 3.46 -1.83
N VAL A 61 4.94 2.37 -1.70
CA VAL A 61 4.60 1.05 -2.22
C VAL A 61 4.78 0.03 -1.11
N TYR A 62 4.33 -1.20 -1.34
CA TYR A 62 4.48 -2.28 -0.36
C TYR A 62 5.07 -3.52 -1.03
N ALA A 63 6.18 -3.99 -0.47
CA ALA A 63 6.84 -5.20 -0.92
C ALA A 63 6.57 -6.34 0.07
N ASP A 64 6.19 -7.51 -0.46
CA ASP A 64 6.01 -8.69 0.37
C ASP A 64 7.37 -9.29 0.82
N ALA A 65 7.33 -10.43 1.49
CA ALA A 65 8.54 -11.08 2.02
C ALA A 65 9.53 -11.48 0.91
N SER A 66 9.08 -11.65 -0.32
CA SER A 66 9.93 -11.95 -1.47
C SER A 66 10.41 -10.69 -2.20
N GLY A 67 10.07 -9.51 -1.69
CA GLY A 67 10.41 -8.22 -2.30
C GLY A 67 9.49 -7.81 -3.44
N THR A 68 8.49 -8.61 -3.76
CA THR A 68 7.53 -8.31 -4.84
C THR A 68 6.61 -7.17 -4.42
N LEU A 69 6.49 -6.15 -5.28
CA LEU A 69 5.57 -5.05 -5.06
C LEU A 69 4.13 -5.52 -5.28
N LEU A 70 3.28 -5.25 -4.30
CA LEU A 70 1.89 -5.68 -4.31
C LEU A 70 0.97 -4.61 -4.87
N SER A 71 -0.23 -5.02 -5.31
CA SER A 71 -1.33 -4.15 -5.69
C SER A 71 -2.61 -4.65 -5.03
N GLY A 72 -3.64 -3.78 -4.98
CA GLY A 72 -4.90 -4.11 -4.32
C GLY A 72 -4.84 -3.90 -2.82
N TRP A 73 -5.74 -4.56 -2.10
CA TRP A 73 -5.83 -4.46 -0.64
C TRP A 73 -4.72 -5.27 0.03
N ILE A 74 -4.05 -4.63 0.99
CA ILE A 74 -3.09 -5.32 1.86
C ILE A 74 -3.41 -4.99 3.32
N ARG A 75 -3.02 -5.88 4.22
CA ARG A 75 -3.16 -5.65 5.66
C ARG A 75 -1.79 -5.69 6.33
N ASP A 76 -1.51 -4.63 7.09
CA ASP A 76 -0.25 -4.51 7.82
C ASP A 76 -0.50 -3.83 9.16
N GLY A 77 0.02 -4.41 10.24
CA GLY A 77 -0.13 -3.85 11.59
C GLY A 77 -1.57 -3.66 12.03
N GLY A 78 -2.51 -4.49 11.54
CA GLY A 78 -3.92 -4.39 11.89
C GLY A 78 -4.72 -3.38 11.08
N SER A 79 -4.10 -2.66 10.14
CA SER A 79 -4.77 -1.71 9.25
C SER A 79 -4.77 -2.20 7.82
N TRP A 80 -5.81 -1.82 7.06
CA TRP A 80 -5.91 -2.09 5.64
C TRP A 80 -5.42 -0.90 4.84
N TYR A 81 -4.72 -1.18 3.75
CA TYR A 81 -4.21 -0.19 2.79
C TYR A 81 -4.59 -0.61 1.39
N TYR A 82 -4.73 0.35 0.49
CA TYR A 82 -5.04 0.05 -0.90
C TYR A 82 -3.92 0.57 -1.81
N LEU A 83 -3.34 -0.36 -2.57
CA LEU A 83 -2.31 -0.05 -3.55
C LEU A 83 -2.93 -0.13 -4.94
N GLY A 84 -2.71 0.89 -5.76
CA GLY A 84 -3.21 0.92 -7.13
C GLY A 84 -2.53 -0.10 -8.03
N ASP A 85 -2.94 -0.14 -9.30
CA ASP A 85 -2.40 -1.09 -10.27
C ASP A 85 -0.90 -0.91 -10.49
N SER A 86 -0.39 0.31 -10.34
CA SER A 86 1.05 0.61 -10.42
C SER A 86 1.80 0.33 -9.11
N GLY A 87 1.07 -0.12 -8.06
CA GLY A 87 1.64 -0.37 -6.74
C GLY A 87 1.60 0.83 -5.81
N ASP A 88 1.16 2.00 -6.26
CA ASP A 88 1.18 3.22 -5.46
C ASP A 88 0.08 3.22 -4.40
N MET A 89 0.43 3.58 -3.15
CA MET A 89 -0.51 3.64 -2.03
C MET A 89 -1.49 4.80 -2.23
N HIS A 90 -2.78 4.50 -2.10
CA HIS A 90 -3.84 5.51 -2.19
C HIS A 90 -4.10 6.16 -0.84
N THR A 91 -4.53 7.43 -0.89
CA THR A 91 -5.05 8.18 0.26
C THR A 91 -6.32 8.89 -0.16
N GLY A 92 -7.17 9.26 0.82
CA GLY A 92 -8.44 9.92 0.53
C GLY A 92 -9.48 8.94 0.00
N TRP A 93 -10.46 9.46 -0.73
CA TRP A 93 -11.53 8.65 -1.28
C TRP A 93 -11.05 7.81 -2.46
N VAL A 94 -11.47 6.56 -2.49
CA VAL A 94 -11.16 5.64 -3.60
C VAL A 94 -12.36 4.74 -3.87
N THR A 95 -12.60 4.42 -5.15
CA THR A 95 -13.65 3.47 -5.55
C THR A 95 -13.00 2.15 -5.92
N VAL A 96 -13.46 1.06 -5.29
CA VAL A 96 -12.99 -0.30 -5.60
C VAL A 96 -14.21 -1.18 -5.79
N ASP A 97 -14.32 -1.80 -6.96
CA ASP A 97 -15.45 -2.67 -7.31
C ASP A 97 -16.82 -1.99 -7.08
N GLY A 98 -16.91 -0.69 -7.39
CA GLY A 98 -18.14 0.07 -7.27
C GLY A 98 -18.47 0.56 -5.87
N LEU A 99 -17.65 0.27 -4.88
CA LEU A 99 -17.81 0.74 -3.50
C LEU A 99 -16.78 1.81 -3.16
N TRP A 100 -17.20 2.79 -2.36
CA TRP A 100 -16.32 3.87 -1.91
C TRP A 100 -15.69 3.53 -0.57
N TYR A 101 -14.40 3.83 -0.46
CA TYR A 101 -13.59 3.69 0.76
C TYR A 101 -12.86 4.99 1.02
N TYR A 102 -12.49 5.22 2.26
CA TYR A 102 -11.68 6.37 2.63
C TYR A 102 -10.40 5.90 3.31
N LEU A 103 -9.28 6.32 2.77
CA LEU A 103 -7.96 6.03 3.31
C LEU A 103 -7.40 7.30 3.92
N SER A 104 -6.90 7.21 5.16
CA SER A 104 -6.35 8.36 5.86
C SER A 104 -5.08 8.87 5.18
N SER A 105 -4.54 9.99 5.67
CA SER A 105 -3.29 10.53 5.14
C SER A 105 -2.10 9.58 5.27
N SER A 106 -2.17 8.62 6.21
CA SER A 106 -1.17 7.55 6.35
C SER A 106 -1.46 6.35 5.45
N GLY A 107 -2.56 6.36 4.70
CA GLY A 107 -3.01 5.27 3.86
C GLY A 107 -3.91 4.25 4.56
N ALA A 108 -4.05 4.32 5.88
CA ALA A 108 -4.87 3.36 6.62
C ALA A 108 -6.36 3.55 6.32
N MET A 109 -7.06 2.43 6.03
CA MET A 109 -8.50 2.45 5.76
C MET A 109 -9.27 2.93 6.98
N HIS A 110 -10.16 3.92 6.77
CA HIS A 110 -11.03 4.46 7.82
C HIS A 110 -12.29 3.61 7.95
N THR A 111 -12.73 3.40 9.19
CA THR A 111 -14.04 2.81 9.50
C THR A 111 -14.77 3.73 10.48
N GLY A 112 -16.11 3.66 10.50
CA GLY A 112 -16.92 4.49 11.38
C GLY A 112 -17.24 5.85 10.77
N TRP A 113 -17.62 6.79 11.64
CA TRP A 113 -18.00 8.14 11.21
C TRP A 113 -16.80 8.92 10.68
N LEU A 114 -17.06 9.67 9.59
CA LEU A 114 -16.05 10.51 8.94
C LEU A 114 -16.69 11.83 8.57
N GLN A 115 -16.04 12.94 8.93
CA GLN A 115 -16.46 14.28 8.49
C GLN A 115 -15.49 14.80 7.43
N GLN A 116 -16.05 15.16 6.28
CA GLN A 116 -15.30 15.73 5.17
C GLN A 116 -16.09 16.87 4.55
N GLY A 117 -15.49 18.05 4.41
CA GLY A 117 -16.14 19.18 3.76
C GLY A 117 -17.46 19.61 4.38
N GLY A 118 -17.61 19.45 5.69
CA GLY A 118 -18.84 19.77 6.39
C GLY A 118 -19.93 18.71 6.33
N SER A 119 -19.71 17.62 5.61
CA SER A 119 -20.64 16.50 5.50
C SER A 119 -20.16 15.31 6.33
N TRP A 120 -21.11 14.53 6.84
CA TRP A 120 -20.82 13.31 7.60
C TRP A 120 -21.10 12.07 6.75
N TYR A 121 -20.18 11.14 6.83
CA TYR A 121 -20.24 9.84 6.15
C TYR A 121 -20.02 8.73 7.16
N TYR A 122 -20.44 7.53 6.84
CA TYR A 122 -20.15 6.35 7.67
C TYR A 122 -19.57 5.25 6.82
N LEU A 123 -18.36 4.81 7.20
CA LEU A 123 -17.70 3.67 6.59
C LEU A 123 -17.97 2.46 7.47
N GLY A 124 -18.50 1.39 6.90
CA GLY A 124 -18.82 0.17 7.65
C GLY A 124 -17.57 -0.53 8.19
N PRO A 125 -17.76 -1.64 8.92
CA PRO A 125 -16.63 -2.41 9.47
C PRO A 125 -15.68 -2.94 8.41
N ASP A 126 -16.18 -3.15 7.18
CA ASP A 126 -15.39 -3.55 6.02
C ASP A 126 -14.80 -2.36 5.25
N GLY A 127 -15.05 -1.14 5.72
CA GLY A 127 -14.57 0.11 5.12
C GLY A 127 -15.48 0.68 4.05
N ALA A 128 -16.49 -0.05 3.58
CA ALA A 128 -17.37 0.43 2.50
C ALA A 128 -18.30 1.54 3.01
N MET A 129 -18.37 2.65 2.27
CA MET A 129 -19.25 3.77 2.57
C MET A 129 -20.71 3.34 2.49
N LEU A 130 -21.51 3.70 3.51
CA LEU A 130 -22.94 3.40 3.53
C LEU A 130 -23.73 4.41 2.73
N THR A 131 -24.78 3.92 2.05
CA THR A 131 -25.85 4.70 1.42
C THR A 131 -27.18 4.11 1.85
N GLY A 132 -28.26 4.91 1.76
CA GLY A 132 -29.57 4.45 2.20
C GLY A 132 -29.71 4.49 3.72
N THR A 133 -30.67 3.74 4.25
CA THR A 133 -31.02 3.75 5.67
C THR A 133 -30.37 2.59 6.40
N HIS A 134 -29.69 2.91 7.50
CA HIS A 134 -28.97 1.93 8.32
C HIS A 134 -29.14 2.22 9.81
N THR A 135 -29.17 1.17 10.61
CA THR A 135 -29.16 1.28 12.07
C THR A 135 -27.73 1.10 12.59
N ILE A 136 -27.23 2.11 13.30
CA ILE A 136 -25.87 2.14 13.85
C ILE A 136 -26.00 2.39 15.34
N ASN A 137 -25.52 1.45 16.15
CA ASN A 137 -25.58 1.52 17.63
C ASN A 137 -27.00 1.86 18.15
N GLY A 138 -28.01 1.22 17.55
CA GLY A 138 -29.40 1.37 17.99
C GLY A 138 -30.11 2.60 17.43
N ARG A 139 -29.44 3.44 16.64
CA ARG A 139 -30.03 4.60 15.98
C ARG A 139 -30.11 4.39 14.47
N THR A 140 -31.18 4.91 13.88
CA THR A 140 -31.37 4.84 12.43
C THR A 140 -30.90 6.12 11.77
N TYR A 141 -30.07 5.96 10.75
CA TYR A 141 -29.50 7.05 9.95
C TYR A 141 -29.80 6.81 8.49
N THR A 142 -30.02 7.90 7.74
CA THR A 142 -30.21 7.82 6.30
C THR A 142 -29.09 8.61 5.61
N PHE A 143 -28.46 7.97 4.63
CA PHE A 143 -27.40 8.55 3.83
C PHE A 143 -27.87 8.65 2.38
N ASP A 144 -27.52 9.75 1.71
CA ASP A 144 -27.89 9.91 0.30
C ASP A 144 -27.01 9.02 -0.60
N GLU A 145 -27.21 9.12 -1.91
CA GLU A 145 -26.46 8.32 -2.88
C GLU A 145 -24.95 8.65 -2.88
N SER A 146 -24.58 9.83 -2.42
CA SER A 146 -23.16 10.24 -2.25
C SER A 146 -22.59 9.86 -0.90
N GLY A 147 -23.38 9.20 -0.04
CA GLY A 147 -22.97 8.80 1.31
C GLY A 147 -23.13 9.87 2.37
N VAL A 148 -23.70 11.04 2.04
CA VAL A 148 -23.87 12.13 3.00
C VAL A 148 -25.05 11.87 3.92
N TRP A 149 -24.80 11.96 5.23
CA TRP A 149 -25.85 11.79 6.22
C TRP A 149 -26.91 12.89 6.08
N GLN A 150 -28.17 12.47 6.06
CA GLN A 150 -29.34 13.33 5.99
C GLN A 150 -29.91 13.52 7.40
N HIS A 151 -29.89 14.72 7.88
CA HIS A 151 -30.37 15.09 9.21
C HIS A 151 -31.90 15.07 9.31
#